data_2a36281a8a121de9701f831d4f0a6765
#
_entry.id   2a36281a8a121de9701f831d4f0a6765
#
_cell.length_a   1.000
_cell.length_b   1.000
_cell.length_c   1.000
_cell.angle_alpha   90.00
_cell.angle_beta   90.00
_cell.angle_gamma   90.00
#
_symmetry.space_group_name_H-M   'P 1'
#
loop_
_entity.id
_entity.type
_entity.pdbx_description
1 polymer ?
#
loop_
_entity_poly.entity_id
_entity_poly.type
_entity_poly.pdbx_seq_one_letter_code
_entity_poly.pdbx_strand_id
1 'polypeptide(L)'
;MKMKIASMLNDVFLSLFRRPFTELYPYAVKPAPARLRGKLLWEEEKCKACMLCVRDCPAQAIQIEVADRASRKYVFHYHMDRCIYCAQCVASCKEEALSMSSTLYHLASADKATFTEVYTSKGTGVCREEEAEK
;
A
#
# COMPACT_ATOMS: atom_id res chain seq x y z
N MET A 1 37.76 14.09 -32.09
CA MET A 1 36.30 14.13 -31.79
C MET A 1 35.86 15.59 -31.80
N LYS A 2 35.04 16.00 -32.80
CA LYS A 2 34.46 17.35 -32.80
C LYS A 2 33.30 17.37 -31.81
N MET A 3 33.47 17.97 -30.64
CA MET A 3 32.38 18.18 -29.70
C MET A 3 31.40 19.21 -30.32
N LYS A 4 30.19 18.75 -30.62
CA LYS A 4 29.12 19.66 -31.03
C LYS A 4 28.52 20.29 -29.78
N ILE A 5 28.98 21.49 -29.46
CA ILE A 5 28.61 22.23 -28.23
C ILE A 5 27.09 22.51 -28.15
N ALA A 6 26.36 22.41 -29.25
CA ALA A 6 24.93 22.72 -29.33
C ALA A 6 24.08 21.53 -29.83
N SER A 7 24.52 20.31 -29.58
CA SER A 7 23.76 19.13 -30.07
C SER A 7 22.33 19.02 -29.51
N MET A 8 22.10 19.54 -28.31
CA MET A 8 20.78 19.51 -27.67
C MET A 8 19.94 20.78 -27.89
N LEU A 9 20.48 21.79 -28.57
CA LEU A 9 19.77 23.06 -28.76
C LEU A 9 18.46 22.88 -29.51
N ASN A 10 18.47 22.02 -30.53
CA ASN A 10 17.29 21.68 -31.31
C ASN A 10 16.22 20.98 -30.47
N ASP A 11 16.62 20.05 -29.58
CA ASP A 11 15.69 19.32 -28.72
C ASP A 11 15.08 20.23 -27.65
N VAL A 12 15.88 21.15 -27.12
CA VAL A 12 15.39 22.17 -26.17
C VAL A 12 14.39 23.10 -26.86
N PHE A 13 14.70 23.55 -28.09
CA PHE A 13 13.80 24.43 -28.84
C PHE A 13 12.49 23.71 -29.24
N LEU A 14 12.57 22.47 -29.66
CA LEU A 14 11.39 21.67 -29.96
C LEU A 14 10.55 21.33 -28.72
N SER A 15 11.21 21.15 -27.56
CA SER A 15 10.50 20.86 -26.30
C SER A 15 9.68 22.05 -25.80
N LEU A 16 10.06 23.28 -26.16
CA LEU A 16 9.34 24.50 -25.79
C LEU A 16 7.92 24.53 -26.39
N PHE A 17 7.75 23.93 -27.58
CA PHE A 17 6.46 23.89 -28.30
C PHE A 17 5.70 22.58 -28.15
N ARG A 18 6.28 21.58 -27.47
CA ARG A 18 5.61 20.32 -27.21
C ARG A 18 4.67 20.42 -26.03
N ARG A 19 3.53 19.78 -26.12
CA ARG A 19 2.60 19.64 -25.01
C ARG A 19 3.29 18.93 -23.84
N PRO A 20 3.20 19.41 -22.60
CA PRO A 20 3.80 18.75 -21.46
C PRO A 20 3.19 17.36 -21.24
N PHE A 21 4.03 16.38 -20.83
CA PHE A 21 3.60 15.04 -20.45
C PHE A 21 3.13 14.95 -19.01
N THR A 22 3.30 16.02 -18.25
CA THR A 22 2.87 16.11 -16.86
C THR A 22 1.35 16.24 -16.77
N GLU A 23 0.77 15.63 -15.76
CA GLU A 23 -0.65 15.71 -15.43
C GLU A 23 -0.87 16.72 -14.31
N LEU A 24 -1.99 17.41 -14.37
CA LEU A 24 -2.38 18.39 -13.36
C LEU A 24 -2.99 17.67 -12.14
N TYR A 25 -2.20 16.82 -11.53
CA TYR A 25 -2.58 16.20 -10.26
C TYR A 25 -2.62 17.26 -9.14
N PRO A 26 -3.62 17.29 -8.25
CA PRO A 26 -4.74 16.33 -8.08
C PRO A 26 -6.00 16.64 -8.89
N TYR A 27 -6.02 17.70 -9.70
CA TYR A 27 -7.23 18.15 -10.43
C TYR A 27 -7.64 17.20 -11.56
N ALA A 28 -6.67 16.55 -12.19
CA ALA A 28 -6.91 15.51 -13.19
C ALA A 28 -6.22 14.22 -12.74
N VAL A 29 -7.02 13.18 -12.44
CA VAL A 29 -6.53 11.86 -12.04
C VAL A 29 -6.92 10.87 -13.11
N LYS A 30 -5.94 10.17 -13.67
CA LYS A 30 -6.22 9.06 -14.59
C LYS A 30 -6.75 7.85 -13.83
N PRO A 31 -7.68 7.09 -14.44
CA PRO A 31 -8.14 5.85 -13.85
C PRO A 31 -6.97 4.87 -13.67
N ALA A 32 -6.93 4.20 -12.53
CA ALA A 32 -5.91 3.21 -12.25
C ALA A 32 -6.04 2.01 -13.20
N PRO A 33 -4.94 1.45 -13.69
CA PRO A 33 -4.99 0.22 -14.48
C PRO A 33 -5.54 -0.93 -13.63
N ALA A 34 -6.30 -1.84 -14.24
CA ALA A 34 -6.94 -2.97 -13.53
C ALA A 34 -5.95 -3.89 -12.78
N ARG A 35 -4.67 -3.89 -13.19
CA ARG A 35 -3.61 -4.68 -12.54
C ARG A 35 -2.82 -3.90 -11.48
N LEU A 36 -3.29 -2.72 -11.08
CA LEU A 36 -2.65 -1.97 -10.02
C LEU A 36 -2.70 -2.78 -8.71
N ARG A 37 -1.57 -2.83 -8.04
CA ARG A 37 -1.47 -3.37 -6.68
C ARG A 37 -1.52 -2.19 -5.72
N GLY A 38 -2.74 -1.81 -5.33
CA GLY A 38 -2.98 -0.74 -4.38
C GLY A 38 -2.98 -1.24 -2.94
N LYS A 39 -3.84 -0.67 -2.12
CA LYS A 39 -3.95 -1.00 -0.70
C LYS A 39 -4.31 -2.47 -0.47
N LEU A 40 -3.69 -3.09 0.54
CA LEU A 40 -4.07 -4.41 1.01
C LEU A 40 -5.41 -4.32 1.75
N LEU A 41 -6.33 -5.20 1.39
CA LEU A 41 -7.63 -5.38 2.03
C LEU A 41 -7.64 -6.73 2.74
N TRP A 42 -8.19 -6.76 3.93
CA TRP A 42 -8.33 -7.96 4.74
C TRP A 42 -9.80 -8.26 5.05
N GLU A 43 -10.22 -9.48 4.80
CA GLU A 43 -11.54 -10.00 5.12
C GLU A 43 -11.44 -10.94 6.33
N GLU A 44 -11.94 -10.49 7.46
CA GLU A 44 -11.84 -11.21 8.72
C GLU A 44 -12.57 -12.56 8.68
N GLU A 45 -13.76 -12.59 8.10
CA GLU A 45 -14.63 -13.77 8.09
C GLU A 45 -13.95 -14.99 7.45
N LYS A 46 -13.09 -14.76 6.46
CA LYS A 46 -12.33 -15.79 5.77
C LYS A 46 -11.03 -16.16 6.49
N CYS A 47 -10.54 -15.31 7.36
CA CYS A 47 -9.23 -15.48 7.98
C CYS A 47 -9.25 -16.58 9.06
N LYS A 48 -8.28 -17.49 9.00
CA LYS A 48 -8.05 -18.55 10.01
C LYS A 48 -6.82 -18.29 10.88
N ALA A 49 -6.19 -17.12 10.75
CA ALA A 49 -4.95 -16.76 11.44
C ALA A 49 -3.85 -17.83 11.31
N CYS A 50 -3.66 -18.36 10.10
CA CYS A 50 -2.65 -19.39 9.82
C CYS A 50 -1.22 -18.86 9.79
N MET A 51 -1.00 -17.54 9.91
CA MET A 51 0.28 -16.82 9.96
C MET A 51 1.14 -16.93 8.68
N LEU A 52 0.65 -17.50 7.59
CA LEU A 52 1.41 -17.62 6.35
C LEU A 52 1.77 -16.24 5.77
N CYS A 53 0.82 -15.30 5.77
CA CYS A 53 1.03 -13.95 5.26
C CYS A 53 2.07 -13.16 6.08
N VAL A 54 2.17 -13.41 7.39
CA VAL A 54 3.18 -12.82 8.26
C VAL A 54 4.55 -13.38 7.93
N ARG A 55 4.67 -14.70 7.80
CA ARG A 55 5.92 -15.39 7.54
C ARG A 55 6.49 -15.09 6.15
N ASP A 56 5.61 -15.05 5.14
CA ASP A 56 6.01 -14.90 3.75
C ASP A 56 6.16 -13.43 3.33
N CYS A 57 5.92 -12.47 4.25
CA CYS A 57 6.09 -11.05 3.98
C CYS A 57 7.57 -10.64 4.05
N PRO A 58 8.21 -10.26 2.93
CA PRO A 58 9.63 -9.92 2.92
C PRO A 58 9.95 -8.63 3.69
N ALA A 59 8.96 -7.74 3.81
CA ALA A 59 9.10 -6.44 4.48
C ALA A 59 8.56 -6.44 5.92
N GLN A 60 8.06 -7.58 6.42
CA GLN A 60 7.45 -7.69 7.75
C GLN A 60 6.39 -6.61 8.02
N ALA A 61 5.61 -6.30 6.97
CA ALA A 61 4.58 -5.27 7.02
C ALA A 61 3.26 -5.75 7.65
N ILE A 62 3.15 -7.05 7.98
CA ILE A 62 1.94 -7.66 8.53
C ILE A 62 2.27 -8.30 9.86
N GLN A 63 1.45 -8.01 10.87
CA GLN A 63 1.49 -8.67 12.17
C GLN A 63 0.07 -9.10 12.52
N ILE A 64 -0.09 -10.27 13.11
CA ILE A 64 -1.39 -10.80 13.55
C ILE A 64 -1.27 -11.18 15.01
N GLU A 65 -2.08 -10.55 15.83
CA GLU A 65 -2.22 -10.91 17.25
C GLU A 65 -3.48 -11.76 17.41
N VAL A 66 -3.32 -12.90 18.04
CA VAL A 66 -4.43 -13.81 18.33
C VAL A 66 -4.93 -13.55 19.74
N ALA A 67 -6.03 -12.83 19.86
CA ALA A 67 -6.64 -12.56 21.16
C ALA A 67 -7.33 -13.81 21.71
N ASP A 68 -8.10 -14.53 20.87
CA ASP A 68 -8.75 -15.76 21.25
C ASP A 68 -9.00 -16.65 20.02
N ARG A 69 -8.46 -17.86 20.04
CA ARG A 69 -8.61 -18.83 18.94
C ARG A 69 -10.01 -19.45 18.89
N ALA A 70 -10.65 -19.61 20.05
CA ALA A 70 -11.96 -20.25 20.13
C ALA A 70 -13.05 -19.34 19.54
N SER A 71 -12.99 -18.04 19.81
CA SER A 71 -13.94 -17.05 19.30
C SER A 71 -13.48 -16.38 17.99
N ARG A 72 -12.38 -16.84 17.38
CA ARG A 72 -11.80 -16.30 16.14
C ARG A 72 -11.58 -14.77 16.20
N LYS A 73 -11.13 -14.28 17.33
CA LYS A 73 -10.80 -12.85 17.49
C LYS A 73 -9.33 -12.64 17.20
N TYR A 74 -9.06 -11.97 16.09
CA TYR A 74 -7.71 -11.63 15.65
C TYR A 74 -7.58 -10.12 15.51
N VAL A 75 -6.41 -9.61 15.78
CA VAL A 75 -6.03 -8.22 15.48
C VAL A 75 -4.99 -8.26 14.39
N PHE A 76 -5.31 -7.64 13.27
CA PHE A 76 -4.44 -7.61 12.11
C PHE A 76 -3.84 -6.21 11.99
N HIS A 77 -2.51 -6.11 12.15
CA HIS A 77 -1.76 -4.88 12.00
C HIS A 77 -1.12 -4.85 10.63
N TYR A 78 -1.40 -3.80 9.88
CA TYR A 78 -0.83 -3.57 8.57
C TYR A 78 -0.03 -2.28 8.54
N HIS A 79 1.27 -2.40 8.33
CA HIS A 79 2.21 -1.30 8.22
C HIS A 79 2.40 -0.92 6.76
N MET A 80 1.64 0.07 6.29
CA MET A 80 1.70 0.53 4.89
C MET A 80 3.06 1.13 4.54
N ASP A 81 3.73 1.75 5.51
CA ASP A 81 5.06 2.36 5.37
C ASP A 81 6.17 1.34 5.06
N ARG A 82 5.95 0.07 5.42
CA ARG A 82 6.90 -1.02 5.16
C ARG A 82 6.52 -1.85 3.95
N CYS A 83 5.26 -1.80 3.52
CA CYS A 83 4.75 -2.65 2.46
C CYS A 83 5.35 -2.27 1.10
N ILE A 84 5.90 -3.26 0.39
CA ILE A 84 6.44 -3.11 -0.97
C ILE A 84 5.43 -3.49 -2.07
N TYR A 85 4.18 -3.74 -1.70
CA TYR A 85 3.08 -4.07 -2.63
C TYR A 85 3.37 -5.26 -3.57
N CYS A 86 4.13 -6.24 -3.10
CA CYS A 86 4.51 -7.42 -3.89
C CYS A 86 3.38 -8.42 -4.12
N ALA A 87 2.27 -8.34 -3.34
CA ALA A 87 1.15 -9.26 -3.33
C ALA A 87 1.49 -10.71 -2.92
N GLN A 88 2.68 -10.96 -2.33
CA GLN A 88 3.06 -12.29 -1.87
C GLN A 88 2.10 -12.83 -0.80
N CYS A 89 1.66 -11.98 0.13
CA CYS A 89 0.70 -12.34 1.18
C CYS A 89 -0.66 -12.79 0.60
N VAL A 90 -1.09 -12.20 -0.51
CA VAL A 90 -2.31 -12.61 -1.22
C VAL A 90 -2.12 -13.98 -1.86
N ALA A 91 -0.99 -14.20 -2.54
CA ALA A 91 -0.67 -15.47 -3.16
C ALA A 91 -0.51 -16.63 -2.15
N SER A 92 0.00 -16.33 -0.94
CA SER A 92 0.18 -17.30 0.14
C SER A 92 -1.11 -17.58 0.91
N CYS A 93 -2.15 -16.75 0.77
CA CYS A 93 -3.39 -16.90 1.50
C CYS A 93 -4.30 -17.95 0.86
N LYS A 94 -4.38 -19.14 1.48
CA LYS A 94 -5.23 -20.25 1.00
C LYS A 94 -6.73 -19.99 1.15
N GLU A 95 -7.10 -19.11 2.07
CA GLU A 95 -8.49 -18.78 2.39
C GLU A 95 -8.98 -17.54 1.62
N GLU A 96 -8.15 -16.99 0.74
CA GLU A 96 -8.45 -15.77 -0.02
C GLU A 96 -8.97 -14.61 0.84
N ALA A 97 -8.45 -14.53 2.08
CA ALA A 97 -8.81 -13.49 3.05
C ALA A 97 -8.10 -12.16 2.78
N LEU A 98 -7.13 -12.15 1.87
CA LEU A 98 -6.35 -10.96 1.51
C LEU A 98 -6.53 -10.67 0.03
N SER A 99 -6.75 -9.40 -0.28
CA SER A 99 -6.85 -8.91 -1.66
C SER A 99 -6.14 -7.57 -1.80
N MET A 100 -5.78 -7.21 -3.04
CA MET A 100 -5.21 -5.90 -3.33
C MET A 100 -6.24 -5.04 -4.03
N SER A 101 -6.46 -3.84 -3.53
CA SER A 101 -7.30 -2.85 -4.19
C SER A 101 -6.69 -2.43 -5.53
N SER A 102 -7.52 -2.25 -6.55
CA SER A 102 -7.11 -1.64 -7.82
C SER A 102 -7.31 -0.12 -7.85
N THR A 103 -7.77 0.48 -6.75
CA THR A 103 -7.97 1.93 -6.66
C THR A 103 -6.68 2.64 -6.24
N LEU A 104 -6.45 3.81 -6.84
CA LEU A 104 -5.40 4.71 -6.39
C LEU A 104 -5.76 5.23 -5.00
N TYR A 105 -4.80 5.24 -4.10
CA TYR A 105 -4.94 5.87 -2.81
C TYR A 105 -3.69 6.67 -2.46
N HIS A 106 -3.87 7.66 -1.61
CA HIS A 106 -2.78 8.53 -1.19
C HIS A 106 -2.10 7.95 0.04
N LEU A 107 -0.78 7.80 -0.04
CA LEU A 107 0.06 7.40 1.07
C LEU A 107 0.95 8.60 1.43
N ALA A 108 0.33 9.63 1.98
CA ALA A 108 1.03 10.83 2.43
C ALA A 108 0.40 11.34 3.71
N SER A 109 1.18 11.39 4.78
CA SER A 109 0.80 11.94 6.07
C SER A 109 2.02 12.58 6.74
N ALA A 110 1.78 13.58 7.56
CA ALA A 110 2.80 14.16 8.41
C ALA A 110 3.09 13.29 9.65
N ASP A 111 2.16 12.43 10.01
CA ASP A 111 2.26 11.57 11.18
C ASP A 111 2.48 10.11 10.77
N LYS A 112 3.53 9.50 11.32
CA LYS A 112 3.91 8.12 11.01
C LYS A 112 2.87 7.10 11.52
N ALA A 113 2.18 7.38 12.60
CA ALA A 113 1.17 6.48 13.16
C ALA A 113 0.02 6.21 12.18
N THR A 114 -0.28 7.17 11.30
CA THR A 114 -1.33 7.04 10.27
C THR A 114 -1.08 5.92 9.26
N PHE A 115 0.18 5.48 9.12
CA PHE A 115 0.54 4.40 8.19
C PHE A 115 0.36 3.00 8.76
N THR A 116 0.00 2.89 10.04
CA THR A 116 -0.34 1.61 10.66
C THR A 116 -1.85 1.48 10.73
N GLU A 117 -2.40 0.55 9.96
CA GLU A 117 -3.83 0.22 10.04
C GLU A 117 -4.02 -1.01 10.90
N VAL A 118 -4.94 -0.91 11.85
CA VAL A 118 -5.32 -2.01 12.73
C VAL A 118 -6.74 -2.42 12.40
N TYR A 119 -6.90 -3.64 11.99
CA TYR A 119 -8.19 -4.25 11.72
C TYR A 119 -8.55 -5.17 12.89
N THR A 120 -9.67 -4.88 13.52
CA THR A 120 -10.22 -5.71 14.61
C THR A 120 -11.57 -6.26 14.21
N SER A 121 -12.00 -7.33 14.86
CA SER A 121 -13.25 -8.05 14.61
C SER A 121 -14.55 -7.21 14.72
N LYS A 122 -14.46 -5.91 14.81
CA LYS A 122 -15.61 -4.97 14.85
C LYS A 122 -15.54 -3.85 13.83
N GLY A 123 -14.67 -3.93 12.83
CA GLY A 123 -14.56 -2.92 11.78
C GLY A 123 -13.19 -2.29 11.68
N THR A 124 -12.91 -1.70 10.53
CA THR A 124 -11.70 -0.91 10.26
C THR A 124 -11.56 0.23 11.23
N GLY A 125 -10.70 0.06 12.24
CA GLY A 125 -10.27 1.14 13.11
C GLY A 125 -8.89 1.63 12.67
N VAL A 126 -8.78 2.88 12.24
CA VAL A 126 -7.49 3.57 12.25
C VAL A 126 -7.13 3.74 13.71
N CYS A 127 -6.23 2.90 14.24
CA CYS A 127 -5.74 3.13 15.60
C CYS A 127 -4.85 4.36 15.59
N ARG A 128 -5.38 5.44 16.16
CA ARG A 128 -4.53 6.36 16.90
C ARG A 128 -4.00 5.55 18.08
N GLU A 129 -2.69 5.46 18.20
CA GLU A 129 -2.06 5.03 19.43
C GLU A 129 -2.37 6.13 20.47
N GLU A 130 -3.48 5.98 21.18
CA GLU A 130 -3.67 6.65 22.44
C GLU A 130 -3.03 5.77 23.51
N GLU A 131 -1.95 6.33 24.07
CA GLU A 131 -1.38 6.05 25.38
C GLU A 131 -0.65 4.72 25.60
N ALA A 132 0.64 4.74 25.32
CA ALA A 132 1.61 4.08 26.17
C ALA A 132 2.32 5.13 27.05
N GLU A 133 1.56 5.73 27.96
CA GLU A 133 2.13 6.48 29.09
C GLU A 133 1.61 5.83 30.39
N LYS A 134 2.45 4.90 30.91
CA LYS A 134 2.65 4.70 32.35
C LYS A 134 3.84 3.78 32.60
#